data_87db1c4a7e84bac39322f13ac15e3c35
#
_entry.id   87db1c4a7e84bac39322f13ac15e3c35
#
_cell.length_a   1.000
_cell.length_b   1.000
_cell.length_c   1.000
_cell.angle_alpha   90.00
_cell.angle_beta   90.00
_cell.angle_gamma   90.00
#
_symmetry.space_group_name_H-M   'P 1'
#
loop_
_entity.id
_entity.type
_entity.pdbx_description
1 polymer ?
#
loop_
_entity_poly.entity_id
_entity_poly.type
_entity_poly.pdbx_seq_one_letter_code
_entity_poly.pdbx_strand_id
1 'polypeptide(L)'
;MSKKGVKQSVSLGKKLLKNNISFHQTIIGPLNRHQQTFDGINKGYGGSLVKPTVIDEFAENQLMEIASFFIPKMLNTDKNIKEIFNAVPFWKRKRKFLEYFNIIAKKWIYNELDLSEKNFESYDNFRKRVVKAKNKVSDLMSENTNTMVVSSGGAITGVYAECHPLSVDEIMDLNFKIKNASITLFKKENDTFTLDSFNRSLIPSYLETYI
;
A
#
# COMPACT_ATOMS: atom_id res chain seq x y z
N MET A 1 11.14 9.24 3.99
CA MET A 1 10.34 8.72 5.14
C MET A 1 10.44 9.69 6.31
N SER A 2 9.38 9.79 7.15
CA SER A 2 9.39 10.64 8.36
C SER A 2 10.28 10.04 9.48
N LYS A 3 10.70 10.88 10.45
CA LYS A 3 11.45 10.39 11.64
C LYS A 3 10.67 9.30 12.40
N LYS A 4 9.33 9.38 12.44
CA LYS A 4 8.47 8.35 13.05
C LYS A 4 8.50 7.05 12.23
N GLY A 5 8.42 7.13 10.90
CA GLY A 5 8.51 5.97 10.02
C GLY A 5 9.85 5.22 10.15
N VAL A 6 10.97 5.94 10.30
CA VAL A 6 12.27 5.30 10.61
C VAL A 6 12.22 4.53 11.93
N LYS A 7 11.62 5.11 12.98
CA LYS A 7 11.47 4.41 14.27
C LYS A 7 10.58 3.18 14.16
N GLN A 8 9.51 3.25 13.35
CA GLN A 8 8.60 2.13 13.10
C GLN A 8 9.33 0.96 12.41
N SER A 9 10.06 1.23 11.31
CA SER A 9 10.78 0.20 10.57
C SER A 9 11.89 -0.45 11.40
N VAL A 10 12.67 0.34 12.16
CA VAL A 10 13.68 -0.22 13.08
C VAL A 10 13.04 -1.06 14.19
N SER A 11 11.91 -0.61 14.75
CA SER A 11 11.18 -1.39 15.77
C SER A 11 10.67 -2.71 15.22
N LEU A 12 10.16 -2.71 13.98
CA LEU A 12 9.72 -3.94 13.30
C LEU A 12 10.90 -4.91 13.13
N GLY A 13 12.04 -4.45 12.62
CA GLY A 13 13.23 -5.29 12.46
C GLY A 13 13.68 -5.95 13.78
N LYS A 14 13.69 -5.20 14.89
CA LYS A 14 13.99 -5.74 16.23
C LYS A 14 13.00 -6.83 16.66
N LYS A 15 11.72 -6.66 16.34
CA LYS A 15 10.68 -7.65 16.67
C LYS A 15 10.80 -8.91 15.83
N LEU A 16 11.09 -8.77 14.54
CA LEU A 16 11.33 -9.91 13.64
C LEU A 16 12.52 -10.74 14.14
N LEU A 17 13.65 -10.11 14.47
CA LEU A 17 14.82 -10.77 15.03
C LEU A 17 14.50 -11.46 16.36
N LYS A 18 13.85 -10.76 17.30
CA LYS A 18 13.47 -11.32 18.60
C LYS A 18 12.57 -12.56 18.49
N ASN A 19 11.73 -12.60 17.45
CA ASN A 19 10.83 -13.72 17.20
C ASN A 19 11.47 -14.83 16.35
N ASN A 20 12.79 -14.76 16.08
CA ASN A 20 13.54 -15.71 15.26
C ASN A 20 12.96 -15.93 13.86
N ILE A 21 12.35 -14.89 13.27
CA ILE A 21 11.81 -14.96 11.91
C ILE A 21 12.96 -14.72 10.94
N SER A 22 13.37 -15.74 10.20
CA SER A 22 14.42 -15.64 9.17
C SER A 22 13.82 -15.40 7.79
N PHE A 23 14.60 -14.72 6.94
CA PHE A 23 14.25 -14.47 5.55
C PHE A 23 15.36 -14.95 4.63
N HIS A 24 15.00 -15.76 3.63
CA HIS A 24 15.93 -16.25 2.62
C HIS A 24 16.04 -15.27 1.45
N GLN A 25 15.04 -14.44 1.29
CA GLN A 25 14.98 -13.44 0.24
C GLN A 25 14.27 -12.17 0.74
N THR A 26 14.70 -11.04 0.19
CA THR A 26 14.04 -9.74 0.39
C THR A 26 13.76 -9.08 -0.95
N ILE A 27 12.58 -8.51 -1.07
CA ILE A 27 12.07 -7.81 -2.25
C ILE A 27 11.55 -6.45 -1.82
N ILE A 28 11.78 -5.43 -2.62
CA ILE A 28 11.21 -4.10 -2.38
C ILE A 28 10.57 -3.56 -3.66
N GLY A 29 9.56 -2.71 -3.51
CA GLY A 29 9.09 -1.88 -4.61
C GLY A 29 10.08 -0.73 -4.93
N PRO A 30 9.89 0.00 -6.04
CA PRO A 30 10.89 0.94 -6.58
C PRO A 30 10.97 2.27 -5.83
N LEU A 31 10.03 2.58 -4.94
CA LEU A 31 9.96 3.89 -4.31
C LEU A 31 11.03 4.07 -3.22
N ASN A 32 11.59 5.28 -3.10
CA ASN A 32 12.58 5.60 -2.07
C ASN A 32 12.12 5.25 -0.65
N ARG A 33 10.81 5.36 -0.36
CA ARG A 33 10.27 4.96 0.94
C ARG A 33 10.32 3.44 1.17
N HIS A 34 10.27 2.61 0.12
CA HIS A 34 10.42 1.16 0.24
C HIS A 34 11.85 0.81 0.64
N GLN A 35 12.86 1.40 -0.04
CA GLN A 35 14.26 1.25 0.33
C GLN A 35 14.52 1.72 1.76
N GLN A 36 14.06 2.92 2.13
CA GLN A 36 14.24 3.46 3.48
C GLN A 36 13.56 2.61 4.56
N THR A 37 12.42 1.96 4.24
CA THR A 37 11.74 1.03 5.15
C THR A 37 12.55 -0.24 5.31
N PHE A 38 13.05 -0.81 4.21
CA PHE A 38 13.96 -1.95 4.24
C PHE A 38 15.21 -1.65 5.07
N ASP A 39 15.87 -0.52 4.84
CA ASP A 39 17.08 -0.12 5.57
C ASP A 39 16.82 -0.02 7.08
N GLY A 40 15.66 0.55 7.46
CA GLY A 40 15.24 0.61 8.85
C GLY A 40 14.98 -0.78 9.45
N ILE A 41 14.29 -1.66 8.73
CA ILE A 41 14.07 -3.06 9.17
C ILE A 41 15.40 -3.78 9.29
N ASN A 42 16.28 -3.70 8.29
CA ASN A 42 17.59 -4.34 8.30
C ASN A 42 18.44 -3.85 9.48
N LYS A 43 18.47 -2.54 9.74
CA LYS A 43 19.14 -1.98 10.92
C LYS A 43 18.61 -2.57 12.22
N GLY A 44 17.30 -2.67 12.36
CA GLY A 44 16.66 -3.26 13.54
C GLY A 44 16.91 -4.78 13.66
N TYR A 45 17.05 -5.45 12.55
CA TYR A 45 17.32 -6.90 12.43
C TYR A 45 18.79 -7.27 12.63
N GLY A 46 19.67 -6.31 12.87
CA GLY A 46 21.10 -6.56 13.09
C GLY A 46 21.97 -6.45 11.83
N GLY A 47 21.42 -5.94 10.72
CA GLY A 47 22.19 -5.74 9.48
C GLY A 47 22.41 -6.99 8.63
N SER A 48 21.74 -8.11 8.94
CA SER A 48 21.98 -9.42 8.33
C SER A 48 20.94 -9.85 7.28
N LEU A 49 20.01 -8.96 6.91
CA LEU A 49 19.05 -9.28 5.85
C LEU A 49 19.74 -9.32 4.47
N VAL A 50 19.28 -10.23 3.63
CA VAL A 50 19.75 -10.34 2.24
C VAL A 50 19.46 -9.04 1.48
N LYS A 51 20.40 -8.63 0.62
CA LYS A 51 20.23 -7.45 -0.25
C LYS A 51 18.94 -7.56 -1.06
N PRO A 52 18.09 -6.53 -1.08
CA PRO A 52 16.79 -6.65 -1.70
C PRO A 52 16.86 -6.63 -3.22
N THR A 53 16.00 -7.44 -3.86
CA THR A 53 15.66 -7.34 -5.28
C THR A 53 14.57 -6.28 -5.45
N VAL A 54 14.72 -5.40 -6.43
CA VAL A 54 13.69 -4.41 -6.77
C VAL A 54 12.71 -5.01 -7.77
N ILE A 55 11.42 -4.92 -7.49
CA ILE A 55 10.34 -5.25 -8.43
C ILE A 55 9.51 -4.00 -8.67
N ASP A 56 9.65 -3.42 -9.87
CA ASP A 56 9.03 -2.15 -10.23
C ASP A 56 7.50 -2.20 -10.20
N GLU A 57 6.94 -3.36 -10.47
CA GLU A 57 5.51 -3.61 -10.44
C GLU A 57 4.88 -3.45 -9.04
N PHE A 58 5.69 -3.39 -7.97
CA PHE A 58 5.26 -3.04 -6.61
C PHE A 58 5.25 -1.53 -6.33
N ALA A 59 5.33 -0.67 -7.35
CA ALA A 59 5.06 0.75 -7.17
C ALA A 59 3.66 0.99 -6.59
N GLU A 60 3.49 2.10 -5.84
CA GLU A 60 2.16 2.53 -5.36
C GLU A 60 1.26 2.88 -6.55
N ASN A 61 -0.05 2.79 -6.35
CA ASN A 61 -1.01 3.34 -7.29
C ASN A 61 -0.97 4.88 -7.31
N GLN A 62 -1.51 5.48 -8.36
CA GLN A 62 -1.53 6.94 -8.54
C GLN A 62 -2.81 7.59 -7.99
N LEU A 63 -3.53 6.93 -7.08
CA LEU A 63 -4.84 7.42 -6.65
C LEU A 63 -4.79 8.81 -5.98
N MET A 64 -3.72 9.13 -5.26
CA MET A 64 -3.55 10.46 -4.65
C MET A 64 -3.35 11.54 -5.71
N GLU A 65 -2.57 11.27 -6.75
CA GLU A 65 -2.33 12.17 -7.88
C GLU A 65 -3.63 12.35 -8.69
N ILE A 66 -4.34 11.25 -8.96
CA ILE A 66 -5.65 11.24 -9.62
C ILE A 66 -6.65 12.09 -8.81
N ALA A 67 -6.77 11.85 -7.51
CA ALA A 67 -7.66 12.62 -6.65
C ALA A 67 -7.28 14.11 -6.62
N SER A 68 -6.00 14.42 -6.54
CA SER A 68 -5.49 15.80 -6.55
C SER A 68 -5.81 16.53 -7.86
N PHE A 69 -5.93 15.81 -8.96
CA PHE A 69 -6.31 16.36 -10.26
C PHE A 69 -7.83 16.50 -10.44
N PHE A 70 -8.60 15.48 -10.07
CA PHE A 70 -10.03 15.45 -10.34
C PHE A 70 -10.87 16.19 -9.29
N ILE A 71 -10.48 16.25 -8.01
CA ILE A 71 -11.24 16.94 -6.97
C ILE A 71 -11.42 18.43 -7.29
N PRO A 72 -10.37 19.21 -7.68
CA PRO A 72 -10.56 20.60 -8.08
C PRO A 72 -11.47 20.78 -9.31
N LYS A 73 -11.41 19.86 -10.28
CA LYS A 73 -12.30 19.89 -11.45
C LYS A 73 -13.75 19.69 -11.04
N MET A 74 -14.05 18.72 -10.18
CA MET A 74 -15.39 18.51 -9.63
C MET A 74 -15.91 19.74 -8.88
N LEU A 75 -15.06 20.37 -8.06
CA LEU A 75 -15.43 21.59 -7.32
C LEU A 75 -15.69 22.80 -8.24
N ASN A 76 -15.06 22.85 -9.40
CA ASN A 76 -15.24 23.96 -10.35
C ASN A 76 -16.44 23.77 -11.29
N THR A 77 -16.81 22.54 -11.60
CA THR A 77 -17.96 22.24 -12.48
C THR A 77 -19.30 22.35 -11.76
N ASP A 78 -19.34 22.14 -10.45
CA ASP A 78 -20.54 22.24 -9.65
C ASP A 78 -20.42 23.39 -8.64
N LYS A 79 -21.10 24.53 -8.93
CA LYS A 79 -21.08 25.69 -8.05
C LYS A 79 -21.59 25.35 -6.64
N ASN A 80 -22.59 24.48 -6.54
CA ASN A 80 -23.15 24.07 -5.25
C ASN A 80 -22.10 23.30 -4.43
N ILE A 81 -21.34 22.42 -5.06
CA ILE A 81 -20.26 21.67 -4.39
C ILE A 81 -19.16 22.63 -3.92
N LYS A 82 -18.77 23.59 -4.75
CA LYS A 82 -17.77 24.62 -4.40
C LYS A 82 -18.21 25.49 -3.23
N GLU A 83 -19.47 25.93 -3.22
CA GLU A 83 -20.04 26.72 -2.12
C GLU A 83 -20.07 25.89 -0.82
N ILE A 84 -20.55 24.64 -0.88
CA ILE A 84 -20.56 23.73 0.27
C ILE A 84 -19.14 23.51 0.79
N PHE A 85 -18.15 23.29 -0.09
CA PHE A 85 -16.76 23.09 0.32
C PHE A 85 -16.17 24.34 1.00
N ASN A 86 -16.43 25.52 0.45
CA ASN A 86 -15.96 26.79 0.99
C ASN A 86 -16.66 27.20 2.29
N ALA A 87 -17.94 26.84 2.46
CA ALA A 87 -18.71 27.07 3.68
C ALA A 87 -18.27 26.17 4.85
N VAL A 88 -17.54 25.10 4.57
CA VAL A 88 -17.07 24.19 5.61
C VAL A 88 -15.88 24.81 6.37
N PRO A 89 -15.93 24.92 7.71
CA PRO A 89 -14.81 25.37 8.52
C PRO A 89 -13.52 24.59 8.22
N PHE A 90 -12.36 25.25 8.30
CA PHE A 90 -11.05 24.67 7.93
C PHE A 90 -10.79 23.29 8.56
N TRP A 91 -11.15 23.11 9.85
CA TRP A 91 -10.99 21.84 10.56
C TRP A 91 -11.88 20.69 10.06
N LYS A 92 -12.99 21.00 9.35
CA LYS A 92 -13.85 20.01 8.71
C LYS A 92 -13.47 19.71 7.26
N ARG A 93 -12.58 20.50 6.65
CA ARG A 93 -12.16 20.33 5.23
C ARG A 93 -11.47 18.99 4.99
N LYS A 94 -10.72 18.47 5.99
CA LYS A 94 -10.11 17.15 5.90
C LYS A 94 -11.16 16.04 5.69
N ARG A 95 -12.27 16.10 6.41
CA ARG A 95 -13.38 15.14 6.25
C ARG A 95 -14.02 15.27 4.88
N LYS A 96 -14.26 16.49 4.41
CA LYS A 96 -14.80 16.74 3.07
C LYS A 96 -13.86 16.27 1.96
N PHE A 97 -12.57 16.52 2.11
CA PHE A 97 -11.57 15.97 1.18
C PHE A 97 -11.65 14.45 1.11
N LEU A 98 -11.78 13.74 2.23
CA LEU A 98 -11.92 12.29 2.24
C LEU A 98 -13.22 11.81 1.56
N GLU A 99 -14.32 12.55 1.69
CA GLU A 99 -15.57 12.24 0.99
C GLU A 99 -15.37 12.30 -0.54
N TYR A 100 -14.74 13.37 -1.06
CA TYR A 100 -14.44 13.49 -2.50
C TYR A 100 -13.38 12.49 -2.95
N PHE A 101 -12.37 12.25 -2.12
CA PHE A 101 -11.37 11.22 -2.41
C PHE A 101 -12.02 9.86 -2.61
N ASN A 102 -12.97 9.47 -1.74
CA ASN A 102 -13.71 8.22 -1.88
C ASN A 102 -14.53 8.16 -3.17
N ILE A 103 -15.16 9.26 -3.58
CA ILE A 103 -15.89 9.33 -4.84
C ILE A 103 -14.93 9.10 -6.03
N ILE A 104 -13.79 9.78 -6.05
CA ILE A 104 -12.79 9.62 -7.11
C ILE A 104 -12.21 8.20 -7.11
N ALA A 105 -11.91 7.65 -5.95
CA ALA A 105 -11.37 6.30 -5.83
C ALA A 105 -12.34 5.25 -6.37
N LYS A 106 -13.63 5.35 -6.05
CA LYS A 106 -14.67 4.47 -6.63
C LYS A 106 -14.75 4.62 -8.15
N LYS A 107 -14.78 5.85 -8.65
CA LYS A 107 -14.79 6.10 -10.10
C LYS A 107 -13.55 5.54 -10.80
N TRP A 108 -12.39 5.62 -10.17
CA TRP A 108 -11.16 5.02 -10.67
C TRP A 108 -11.26 3.49 -10.72
N ILE A 109 -11.75 2.85 -9.66
CA ILE A 109 -11.93 1.39 -9.59
C ILE A 109 -12.94 0.90 -10.63
N TYR A 110 -13.99 1.67 -10.90
CA TYR A 110 -15.00 1.35 -11.93
C TYR A 110 -14.59 1.76 -13.35
N ASN A 111 -13.37 2.31 -13.54
CA ASN A 111 -12.89 2.86 -14.83
C ASN A 111 -13.81 3.96 -15.42
N GLU A 112 -14.44 4.77 -14.56
CA GLU A 112 -15.35 5.87 -14.94
C GLU A 112 -14.65 7.23 -15.11
N LEU A 113 -13.32 7.29 -14.96
CA LEU A 113 -12.54 8.52 -15.10
C LEU A 113 -11.86 8.55 -16.47
N ASP A 114 -11.93 9.70 -17.15
CA ASP A 114 -11.04 9.95 -18.30
C ASP A 114 -9.64 10.32 -17.82
N LEU A 115 -8.75 9.36 -17.88
CA LEU A 115 -7.36 9.47 -17.41
C LEU A 115 -6.39 9.96 -18.49
N SER A 116 -6.86 10.16 -19.73
CA SER A 116 -6.03 10.44 -20.92
C SER A 116 -5.25 11.75 -20.82
N GLU A 117 -5.85 12.81 -20.21
CA GLU A 117 -5.26 14.16 -20.10
C GLU A 117 -3.89 14.17 -19.38
N LYS A 118 -3.67 13.26 -18.44
CA LYS A 118 -2.45 13.15 -17.63
C LYS A 118 -1.76 11.79 -17.75
N ASN A 119 -2.27 10.91 -18.61
CA ASN A 119 -1.77 9.54 -18.75
C ASN A 119 -1.67 8.80 -17.40
N PHE A 120 -2.66 8.99 -16.52
CA PHE A 120 -2.70 8.26 -15.27
C PHE A 120 -2.97 6.78 -15.50
N GLU A 121 -2.43 5.94 -14.60
CA GLU A 121 -2.67 4.50 -14.63
C GLU A 121 -4.15 4.18 -14.32
N SER A 122 -4.81 3.40 -15.19
CA SER A 122 -6.15 2.88 -14.90
C SER A 122 -6.10 1.81 -13.80
N TYR A 123 -7.23 1.57 -13.14
CA TYR A 123 -7.32 0.52 -12.12
C TYR A 123 -7.01 -0.87 -12.70
N ASP A 124 -7.46 -1.16 -13.92
CA ASP A 124 -7.16 -2.42 -14.60
C ASP A 124 -5.67 -2.61 -14.86
N ASN A 125 -4.96 -1.55 -15.27
CA ASN A 125 -3.52 -1.61 -15.47
C ASN A 125 -2.77 -1.78 -14.15
N PHE A 126 -3.21 -1.09 -13.12
CA PHE A 126 -2.70 -1.29 -11.77
C PHE A 126 -2.89 -2.75 -11.31
N ARG A 127 -4.09 -3.32 -11.47
CA ARG A 127 -4.37 -4.72 -11.14
C ARG A 127 -3.45 -5.68 -11.90
N LYS A 128 -3.35 -5.53 -13.22
CA LYS A 128 -2.46 -6.35 -14.07
C LYS A 128 -1.01 -6.27 -13.59
N ARG A 129 -0.54 -5.08 -13.22
CA ARG A 129 0.81 -4.85 -12.71
C ARG A 129 1.03 -5.57 -11.38
N VAL A 130 0.07 -5.52 -10.46
CA VAL A 130 0.13 -6.22 -9.16
C VAL A 130 0.16 -7.73 -9.34
N VAL A 131 -0.66 -8.28 -10.25
CA VAL A 131 -0.62 -9.71 -10.61
C VAL A 131 0.76 -10.10 -11.11
N LYS A 132 1.34 -9.31 -12.02
CA LYS A 132 2.69 -9.55 -12.53
C LYS A 132 3.74 -9.52 -11.40
N ALA A 133 3.63 -8.57 -10.46
CA ALA A 133 4.50 -8.51 -9.30
C ALA A 133 4.38 -9.76 -8.42
N LYS A 134 3.16 -10.19 -8.11
CA LYS A 134 2.87 -11.40 -7.35
C LYS A 134 3.49 -12.64 -8.01
N ASN A 135 3.35 -12.78 -9.33
CA ASN A 135 3.92 -13.92 -10.06
C ASN A 135 5.45 -13.90 -10.02
N LYS A 136 6.10 -12.75 -10.20
CA LYS A 136 7.55 -12.61 -10.03
C LYS A 136 8.02 -13.03 -8.63
N VAL A 137 7.27 -12.69 -7.58
CA VAL A 137 7.57 -13.17 -6.23
C VAL A 137 7.45 -14.68 -6.16
N SER A 138 6.38 -15.25 -6.73
CA SER A 138 6.16 -16.70 -6.78
C SER A 138 7.33 -17.44 -7.43
N ASP A 139 7.84 -16.91 -8.56
CA ASP A 139 8.95 -17.50 -9.32
C ASP A 139 10.28 -17.44 -8.55
N LEU A 140 10.42 -16.45 -7.68
CA LEU A 140 11.63 -16.26 -6.86
C LEU A 140 11.60 -17.02 -5.53
N MET A 141 10.43 -17.50 -5.09
CA MET A 141 10.28 -18.22 -3.82
C MET A 141 10.77 -19.67 -3.95
N SER A 142 11.54 -20.12 -2.96
CA SER A 142 11.85 -21.54 -2.78
C SER A 142 10.90 -22.17 -1.75
N GLU A 143 10.72 -23.48 -1.82
CA GLU A 143 9.91 -24.22 -0.87
C GLU A 143 10.44 -24.05 0.57
N ASN A 144 9.52 -23.99 1.51
CA ASN A 144 9.83 -23.89 2.95
C ASN A 144 10.70 -22.67 3.32
N THR A 145 10.63 -21.58 2.55
CA THR A 145 11.38 -20.36 2.82
C THR A 145 10.46 -19.15 3.05
N ASN A 146 10.95 -18.17 3.80
CA ASN A 146 10.27 -16.90 3.96
C ASN A 146 10.88 -15.85 3.03
N THR A 147 10.03 -15.18 2.27
CA THR A 147 10.36 -14.01 1.46
C THR A 147 9.73 -12.77 2.10
N MET A 148 10.54 -11.75 2.38
CA MET A 148 10.05 -10.45 2.83
C MET A 148 9.83 -9.53 1.63
N VAL A 149 8.62 -8.97 1.51
CA VAL A 149 8.30 -7.97 0.50
C VAL A 149 7.98 -6.63 1.19
N VAL A 150 8.69 -5.56 0.83
CA VAL A 150 8.42 -4.21 1.34
C VAL A 150 7.78 -3.39 0.22
N SER A 151 6.52 -3.02 0.42
CA SER A 151 5.75 -2.26 -0.55
C SER A 151 4.79 -1.27 0.13
N SER A 152 3.93 -0.64 -0.65
CA SER A 152 2.94 0.33 -0.22
C SER A 152 1.56 -0.30 -0.04
N GLY A 153 0.67 0.43 0.65
CA GLY A 153 -0.66 -0.06 1.01
C GLY A 153 -1.51 -0.50 -0.18
N GLY A 154 -1.54 0.29 -1.25
CA GLY A 154 -2.31 -0.06 -2.44
C GLY A 154 -1.84 -1.36 -3.09
N ALA A 155 -0.51 -1.57 -3.20
CA ALA A 155 0.03 -2.82 -3.74
C ALA A 155 -0.29 -4.03 -2.84
N ILE A 156 -0.21 -3.87 -1.50
CA ILE A 156 -0.58 -4.92 -0.54
C ILE A 156 -2.05 -5.29 -0.68
N THR A 157 -2.95 -4.29 -0.73
CA THR A 157 -4.38 -4.51 -0.92
C THR A 157 -4.68 -5.12 -2.28
N GLY A 158 -3.94 -4.72 -3.32
CA GLY A 158 -4.03 -5.29 -4.66
C GLY A 158 -3.71 -6.79 -4.66
N VAL A 159 -2.60 -7.20 -4.02
CA VAL A 159 -2.27 -8.64 -3.87
C VAL A 159 -3.36 -9.37 -3.08
N TYR A 160 -3.89 -8.75 -2.03
CA TYR A 160 -4.97 -9.35 -1.26
C TYR A 160 -6.23 -9.56 -2.13
N ALA A 161 -6.63 -8.56 -2.90
CA ALA A 161 -7.78 -8.64 -3.79
C ALA A 161 -7.60 -9.69 -4.93
N GLU A 162 -6.35 -10.04 -5.28
CA GLU A 162 -6.07 -11.12 -6.22
C GLU A 162 -6.19 -12.52 -5.59
N CYS A 163 -6.02 -12.61 -4.27
CA CYS A 163 -6.12 -13.88 -3.56
C CYS A 163 -7.53 -14.15 -3.02
N HIS A 164 -8.35 -13.10 -2.89
CA HIS A 164 -9.70 -13.16 -2.31
C HIS A 164 -10.64 -12.24 -3.09
N PRO A 165 -11.85 -12.69 -3.41
CA PRO A 165 -12.86 -11.83 -4.02
C PRO A 165 -13.29 -10.75 -3.03
N LEU A 166 -12.95 -9.48 -3.32
CA LEU A 166 -13.31 -8.32 -2.52
C LEU A 166 -14.24 -7.40 -3.32
N SER A 167 -15.25 -6.89 -2.67
CA SER A 167 -16.05 -5.78 -3.19
C SER A 167 -15.24 -4.48 -3.23
N VAL A 168 -15.69 -3.50 -4.02
CA VAL A 168 -15.05 -2.19 -4.11
C VAL A 168 -15.01 -1.50 -2.75
N ASP A 169 -16.07 -1.60 -1.96
CA ASP A 169 -16.13 -1.00 -0.62
C ASP A 169 -15.12 -1.65 0.33
N GLU A 170 -14.94 -2.97 0.27
CA GLU A 170 -13.90 -3.67 1.05
C GLU A 170 -12.49 -3.26 0.62
N ILE A 171 -12.21 -3.15 -0.67
CA ILE A 171 -10.91 -2.67 -1.18
C ILE A 171 -10.61 -1.27 -0.64
N MET A 172 -11.58 -0.35 -0.69
CA MET A 172 -11.45 1.00 -0.18
C MET A 172 -11.18 1.01 1.33
N ASP A 173 -11.97 0.27 2.08
CA ASP A 173 -11.85 0.15 3.53
C ASP A 173 -10.47 -0.40 3.95
N LEU A 174 -9.96 -1.41 3.26
CA LEU A 174 -8.67 -2.01 3.54
C LEU A 174 -7.53 -1.01 3.32
N ASN A 175 -7.56 -0.25 2.21
CA ASN A 175 -6.52 0.75 1.91
C ASN A 175 -6.36 1.78 3.03
N PHE A 176 -7.47 2.25 3.62
CA PHE A 176 -7.42 3.24 4.70
C PHE A 176 -7.07 2.67 6.08
N LYS A 177 -7.16 1.36 6.25
CA LYS A 177 -6.89 0.68 7.53
C LYS A 177 -5.48 0.14 7.66
N ILE A 178 -4.69 0.14 6.58
CA ILE A 178 -3.31 -0.37 6.63
C ILE A 178 -2.46 0.49 7.56
N LYS A 179 -1.82 -0.16 8.51
CA LYS A 179 -0.89 0.47 9.44
C LYS A 179 0.51 0.52 8.84
N ASN A 180 1.23 1.61 9.06
CA ASN A 180 2.63 1.69 8.71
C ASN A 180 3.45 0.66 9.48
N ALA A 181 4.36 -0.03 8.80
CA ALA A 181 5.17 -1.13 9.36
C ALA A 181 4.34 -2.30 9.91
N SER A 182 3.14 -2.52 9.38
CA SER A 182 2.38 -3.75 9.61
C SER A 182 2.85 -4.88 8.71
N ILE A 183 2.46 -6.09 9.05
CA ILE A 183 2.75 -7.31 8.30
C ILE A 183 1.44 -7.88 7.78
N THR A 184 1.41 -8.18 6.49
CA THR A 184 0.40 -9.02 5.85
C THR A 184 1.10 -10.29 5.39
N LEU A 185 0.62 -11.43 5.85
CA LEU A 185 1.23 -12.73 5.59
C LEU A 185 0.38 -13.53 4.61
N PHE A 186 1.01 -13.95 3.53
CA PHE A 186 0.47 -14.90 2.58
C PHE A 186 1.26 -16.21 2.66
N LYS A 187 0.57 -17.32 2.57
CA LYS A 187 1.15 -18.64 2.34
C LYS A 187 1.05 -19.00 0.88
N LYS A 188 2.10 -19.55 0.33
CA LYS A 188 2.09 -20.13 -1.01
C LYS A 188 2.02 -21.66 -0.88
N GLU A 189 0.98 -22.23 -1.45
CA GLU A 189 0.83 -23.69 -1.59
C GLU A 189 0.65 -23.99 -3.08
N ASN A 190 1.57 -24.71 -3.65
CA ASN A 190 1.71 -24.86 -5.10
C ASN A 190 1.85 -23.46 -5.74
N ASP A 191 0.98 -23.09 -6.67
CA ASP A 191 0.95 -21.76 -7.31
C ASP A 191 -0.12 -20.82 -6.75
N THR A 192 -0.75 -21.20 -5.64
CA THR A 192 -1.82 -20.42 -5.02
C THR A 192 -1.32 -19.69 -3.79
N PHE A 193 -1.61 -18.40 -3.71
CA PHE A 193 -1.40 -17.61 -2.51
C PHE A 193 -2.68 -17.53 -1.71
N THR A 194 -2.60 -17.87 -0.42
CA THR A 194 -3.69 -17.72 0.56
C THR A 194 -3.29 -16.73 1.63
N LEU A 195 -4.22 -15.88 2.04
CA LEU A 195 -3.99 -14.95 3.16
C LEU A 195 -4.02 -15.72 4.47
N ASP A 196 -2.94 -15.63 5.25
CA ASP A 196 -2.87 -16.15 6.61
C ASP A 196 -3.23 -15.07 7.64
N SER A 197 -2.70 -13.85 7.47
CA SER A 197 -3.04 -12.73 8.33
C SER A 197 -2.87 -11.39 7.62
N PHE A 198 -3.74 -10.42 7.97
CA PHE A 198 -3.73 -9.09 7.37
C PHE A 198 -3.43 -8.01 8.41
N ASN A 199 -2.55 -7.05 8.03
CA ASN A 199 -2.33 -5.79 8.73
C ASN A 199 -1.95 -5.96 10.23
N ARG A 200 -1.21 -7.02 10.57
CA ARG A 200 -0.76 -7.26 11.95
C ARG A 200 0.38 -6.32 12.34
N SER A 201 0.22 -5.61 13.45
CA SER A 201 1.29 -4.79 14.02
C SER A 201 2.10 -5.57 15.04
N LEU A 202 3.42 -5.55 14.89
CA LEU A 202 4.37 -6.06 15.89
C LEU A 202 5.10 -4.94 16.63
N ILE A 203 4.90 -3.69 16.22
CA ILE A 203 5.52 -2.53 16.87
C ILE A 203 4.67 -2.04 18.05
N PRO A 204 5.26 -1.31 19.02
CA PRO A 204 4.49 -0.74 20.11
C PRO A 204 3.37 0.19 19.63
N SER A 205 2.22 0.17 20.30
CA SER A 205 1.01 0.93 19.90
C SER A 205 1.25 2.45 19.80
N TYR A 206 2.11 3.02 20.64
CA TYR A 206 2.44 4.45 20.58
C TYR A 206 3.20 4.86 19.30
N LEU A 207 3.79 3.89 18.59
CA LEU A 207 4.41 4.09 17.28
C LEU A 207 3.41 3.91 16.12
N GLU A 208 2.30 3.23 16.33
CA GLU A 208 1.37 2.92 15.23
C GLU A 208 0.83 4.19 14.56
N THR A 209 0.70 4.13 13.26
CA THR A 209 0.02 5.12 12.41
C THR A 209 -0.60 4.41 11.22
N TYR A 210 -1.66 4.97 10.71
CA TYR A 210 -2.31 4.50 9.48
C TYR A 210 -1.73 5.23 8.27
N ILE A 211 -1.92 4.65 7.10
CA ILE A 211 -1.56 5.25 5.81
C ILE A 211 -2.49 6.43 5.49
#